data_afe38d6395497b47143b531e16099505
#
_entry.id   afe38d6395497b47143b531e16099505
#
_cell.length_a   1.000
_cell.length_b   1.000
_cell.length_c   1.000
_cell.angle_alpha   90.00
_cell.angle_beta   90.00
_cell.angle_gamma   90.00
#
_symmetry.space_group_name_H-M   'P 1'
#
loop_
_entity.id
_entity.type
_entity.pdbx_description
1 polymer ?
#
loop_
_entity_poly.entity_id
_entity_poly.type
_entity_poly.pdbx_seq_one_letter_code
_entity_poly.pdbx_strand_id
1 'polypeptide(L)'
;MKARRSGGGQRSGRSNSAAVAAAVLLAACAAAQGQTRWVKTGVDDATATREVNDCEAQAAAVQQTQQGINQDRSATLGRNWALSYTTGLQDQTMRQQTTALVEQAFNNCMRAKGFTPSG
;
A
#
# COMPACT_ATOMS: atom_id res chain seq x y z
N MET A 1 -62.05 25.09 15.34
CA MET A 1 -62.56 25.09 13.95
C MET A 1 -61.41 24.79 13.00
N LYS A 2 -61.58 23.74 12.14
CA LYS A 2 -60.90 23.39 10.87
C LYS A 2 -59.40 23.23 10.93
N ALA A 3 -58.83 22.02 10.93
CA ALA A 3 -58.78 20.97 9.89
C ALA A 3 -58.22 21.44 8.54
N ARG A 4 -57.07 20.86 8.16
CA ARG A 4 -56.66 20.30 6.85
C ARG A 4 -55.24 19.81 7.00
N ARG A 5 -54.95 18.54 7.01
CA ARG A 5 -54.90 17.52 5.96
C ARG A 5 -54.15 18.02 4.71
N SER A 6 -53.06 17.39 4.45
CA SER A 6 -52.63 16.86 3.14
C SER A 6 -51.15 16.64 3.21
N GLY A 7 -50.55 15.52 2.99
CA GLY A 7 -50.74 14.55 1.98
C GLY A 7 -49.39 14.26 1.36
N GLY A 8 -48.89 13.05 1.53
CA GLY A 8 -48.39 12.17 0.54
C GLY A 8 -47.14 12.62 -0.25
N GLY A 9 -46.16 11.82 -0.17
CA GLY A 9 -45.02 11.85 -1.11
C GLY A 9 -43.97 10.80 -0.80
N GLN A 10 -44.40 9.54 -0.68
CA GLN A 10 -43.47 8.44 -0.87
C GLN A 10 -43.02 8.48 -2.33
N ARG A 11 -41.79 8.88 -2.58
CA ARG A 11 -41.09 8.59 -3.81
C ARG A 11 -39.86 7.73 -3.49
N SER A 12 -40.12 6.43 -3.54
CA SER A 12 -39.46 5.49 -4.41
C SER A 12 -37.94 5.72 -4.56
N GLY A 13 -37.17 5.19 -3.59
CA GLY A 13 -35.75 5.00 -3.69
C GLY A 13 -35.43 3.74 -4.46
N ARG A 14 -35.60 3.75 -5.77
CA ARG A 14 -35.02 2.74 -6.67
C ARG A 14 -33.93 3.44 -7.46
N SER A 15 -32.69 3.14 -7.20
CA SER A 15 -31.57 3.22 -8.15
C SER A 15 -30.17 3.42 -7.57
N ASN A 16 -29.87 3.05 -6.32
CA ASN A 16 -28.48 3.18 -5.85
C ASN A 16 -27.71 1.86 -5.80
N SER A 17 -28.35 0.72 -6.07
CA SER A 17 -27.67 -0.58 -5.96
C SER A 17 -26.80 -0.93 -7.16
N ALA A 18 -27.08 -0.37 -8.34
CA ALA A 18 -26.28 -0.64 -9.55
C ALA A 18 -24.95 0.16 -9.60
N ALA A 19 -24.94 1.36 -9.01
CA ALA A 19 -23.74 2.20 -9.01
C ALA A 19 -22.65 1.70 -8.05
N VAL A 20 -23.06 1.08 -6.94
CA VAL A 20 -22.11 0.55 -5.94
C VAL A 20 -21.40 -0.71 -6.45
N ALA A 21 -22.10 -1.57 -7.21
CA ALA A 21 -21.50 -2.78 -7.77
C ALA A 21 -20.42 -2.47 -8.83
N ALA A 22 -20.60 -1.42 -9.63
CA ALA A 22 -19.62 -1.01 -10.63
C ALA A 22 -18.34 -0.42 -10.02
N ALA A 23 -18.44 0.28 -8.88
CA ALA A 23 -17.29 0.85 -8.18
C ALA A 23 -16.40 -0.22 -7.54
N VAL A 24 -16.99 -1.30 -7.04
CA VAL A 24 -16.22 -2.41 -6.42
C VAL A 24 -15.43 -3.21 -7.47
N LEU A 25 -15.98 -3.37 -8.67
CA LEU A 25 -15.28 -4.09 -9.77
C LEU A 25 -14.07 -3.31 -10.31
N LEU A 26 -14.11 -1.97 -10.31
CA LEU A 26 -13.00 -1.13 -10.74
C LEU A 26 -11.84 -1.12 -9.74
N ALA A 27 -12.12 -1.22 -8.44
CA ALA A 27 -11.10 -1.31 -7.41
C ALA A 27 -10.31 -2.63 -7.45
N ALA A 28 -10.94 -3.74 -7.85
CA ALA A 28 -10.28 -5.04 -7.98
C ALA A 28 -9.27 -5.10 -9.15
N CYS A 29 -9.48 -4.32 -10.22
CA CYS A 29 -8.55 -4.26 -11.35
C CYS A 29 -7.30 -3.40 -11.07
N ALA A 30 -7.37 -2.43 -10.16
CA ALA A 30 -6.22 -1.57 -9.83
C ALA A 30 -5.15 -2.29 -8.98
N ALA A 31 -5.52 -3.34 -8.26
CA ALA A 31 -4.59 -4.12 -7.43
C ALA A 31 -3.72 -5.12 -8.20
N ALA A 32 -4.03 -5.37 -9.49
CA ALA A 32 -3.31 -6.36 -10.31
C ALA A 32 -2.14 -5.76 -11.10
N GLN A 33 -1.92 -4.46 -11.04
CA GLN A 33 -0.87 -3.80 -11.81
C GLN A 33 0.42 -3.69 -10.98
N GLY A 34 1.37 -4.57 -11.26
CA GLY A 34 2.75 -4.38 -10.86
C GLY A 34 3.35 -5.36 -9.86
N GLN A 35 2.68 -6.44 -9.51
CA GLN A 35 3.31 -7.47 -8.70
C GLN A 35 4.16 -8.38 -9.61
N THR A 36 5.47 -8.25 -9.52
CA THR A 36 6.39 -9.22 -10.10
C THR A 36 6.07 -10.60 -9.55
N ARG A 37 5.65 -11.50 -10.41
CA ARG A 37 5.40 -12.89 -10.00
C ARG A 37 6.73 -13.61 -9.86
N TRP A 38 6.96 -14.21 -8.71
CA TRP A 38 8.15 -14.99 -8.45
C TRP A 38 7.87 -16.47 -8.64
N VAL A 39 8.75 -17.17 -9.34
CA VAL A 39 8.63 -18.60 -9.61
C VAL A 39 9.90 -19.34 -9.21
N LYS A 40 9.72 -20.54 -8.66
CA LYS A 40 10.81 -21.45 -8.31
C LYS A 40 10.40 -22.87 -8.70
N THR A 41 11.20 -23.52 -9.49
CA THR A 41 10.92 -24.88 -9.96
C THR A 41 11.11 -25.89 -8.81
N GLY A 42 10.21 -26.85 -8.70
CA GLY A 42 10.34 -27.96 -7.73
C GLY A 42 9.94 -27.65 -6.30
N VAL A 43 9.22 -26.55 -6.10
CA VAL A 43 8.69 -26.16 -4.77
C VAL A 43 7.18 -26.17 -4.82
N ASP A 44 6.54 -26.72 -3.78
CA ASP A 44 5.09 -26.66 -3.60
C ASP A 44 4.63 -25.26 -3.20
N ASP A 45 3.36 -24.95 -3.47
CA ASP A 45 2.79 -23.62 -3.20
C ASP A 45 2.86 -23.20 -1.72
N ALA A 46 2.73 -24.14 -0.81
CA ALA A 46 2.78 -23.84 0.63
C ALA A 46 4.18 -23.44 1.08
N THR A 47 5.20 -24.10 0.55
CA THR A 47 6.61 -23.76 0.81
C THR A 47 6.97 -22.45 0.12
N ALA A 48 6.54 -22.24 -1.14
CA ALA A 48 6.75 -20.99 -1.85
C ALA A 48 6.16 -19.80 -1.09
N THR A 49 4.93 -19.95 -0.58
CA THR A 49 4.26 -18.91 0.20
C THR A 49 5.03 -18.57 1.49
N ARG A 50 5.53 -19.57 2.21
CA ARG A 50 6.34 -19.31 3.41
C ARG A 50 7.62 -18.58 3.10
N GLU A 51 8.32 -18.95 2.02
CA GLU A 51 9.56 -18.31 1.60
C GLU A 51 9.32 -16.85 1.16
N VAL A 52 8.19 -16.56 0.51
CA VAL A 52 7.77 -15.18 0.17
C VAL A 52 7.52 -14.39 1.45
N ASN A 53 6.72 -14.92 2.39
CA ASN A 53 6.42 -14.25 3.65
C ASN A 53 7.67 -13.95 4.47
N ASP A 54 8.66 -14.85 4.48
CA ASP A 54 9.95 -14.62 5.12
C ASP A 54 10.70 -13.43 4.49
N CYS A 55 10.68 -13.33 3.16
CA CYS A 55 11.30 -12.21 2.46
C CYS A 55 10.55 -10.88 2.68
N GLU A 56 9.22 -10.93 2.76
CA GLU A 56 8.41 -9.78 3.14
C GLU A 56 8.72 -9.29 4.56
N ALA A 57 8.88 -10.23 5.51
CA ALA A 57 9.27 -9.88 6.88
C ALA A 57 10.65 -9.21 6.95
N GLN A 58 11.62 -9.68 6.16
CA GLN A 58 12.94 -9.03 6.06
C GLN A 58 12.85 -7.63 5.44
N ALA A 59 12.07 -7.47 4.39
CA ALA A 59 11.83 -6.17 3.76
C ALA A 59 11.12 -5.19 4.72
N ALA A 60 10.16 -5.68 5.50
CA ALA A 60 9.48 -4.89 6.53
C ALA A 60 10.44 -4.43 7.64
N ALA A 61 11.40 -5.25 8.05
CA ALA A 61 12.43 -4.87 9.01
C ALA A 61 13.31 -3.71 8.49
N VAL A 62 13.65 -3.72 7.20
CA VAL A 62 14.35 -2.60 6.54
C VAL A 62 13.51 -1.33 6.60
N GLN A 63 12.21 -1.44 6.28
CA GLN A 63 11.28 -0.31 6.36
C GLN A 63 11.21 0.29 7.77
N GLN A 64 11.08 -0.54 8.80
CA GLN A 64 11.03 -0.10 10.19
C GLN A 64 12.33 0.62 10.60
N THR A 65 13.48 0.09 10.21
CA THR A 65 14.78 0.71 10.47
C THR A 65 14.88 2.09 9.83
N GLN A 66 14.46 2.23 8.58
CA GLN A 66 14.46 3.51 7.88
C GLN A 66 13.48 4.53 8.50
N GLN A 67 12.32 4.06 8.98
CA GLN A 67 11.37 4.91 9.70
C GLN A 67 11.96 5.42 11.02
N GLY A 68 12.65 4.58 11.77
CA GLY A 68 13.35 4.97 13.00
C GLY A 68 14.41 6.03 12.74
N ILE A 69 15.27 5.84 11.74
CA ILE A 69 16.29 6.83 11.32
C ILE A 69 15.65 8.17 10.94
N ASN A 70 14.55 8.12 10.20
CA ASN A 70 13.83 9.32 9.78
C ASN A 70 13.19 10.07 10.95
N GLN A 71 12.65 9.35 11.94
CA GLN A 71 12.11 9.94 13.17
C GLN A 71 13.20 10.62 13.99
N ASP A 72 14.33 9.97 14.20
CA ASP A 72 15.46 10.52 14.94
C ASP A 72 16.01 11.78 14.26
N ARG A 73 16.11 11.75 12.93
CA ARG A 73 16.52 12.91 12.14
C ARG A 73 15.54 14.07 12.26
N SER A 74 14.23 13.80 12.19
CA SER A 74 13.19 14.80 12.35
C SER A 74 13.21 15.41 13.75
N ALA A 75 13.41 14.61 14.77
CA ALA A 75 13.54 15.08 16.16
C ALA A 75 14.75 15.99 16.34
N THR A 76 15.85 15.70 15.67
CA THR A 76 17.10 16.49 15.75
C THR A 76 17.00 17.82 14.98
N LEU A 77 16.35 17.81 13.80
CA LEU A 77 16.26 18.98 12.91
C LEU A 77 15.00 19.83 13.15
N GLY A 78 14.00 19.29 13.83
CA GLY A 78 12.60 19.73 13.78
C GLY A 78 12.24 20.99 14.57
N ARG A 79 13.20 21.80 15.04
CA ARG A 79 12.88 23.07 15.74
C ARG A 79 13.21 24.33 14.95
N ASN A 80 13.71 24.18 13.74
CA ASN A 80 14.11 25.32 12.94
C ASN A 80 13.12 25.52 11.78
N TRP A 81 12.18 26.45 11.95
CA TRP A 81 11.13 26.78 10.97
C TRP A 81 11.68 27.17 9.60
N ALA A 82 12.88 27.71 9.54
CA ALA A 82 13.55 28.09 8.30
C ALA A 82 13.93 26.88 7.41
N LEU A 83 14.02 25.68 8.00
CA LEU A 83 14.30 24.44 7.29
C LEU A 83 13.04 23.70 6.85
N SER A 84 11.84 24.13 7.24
CA SER A 84 10.60 23.42 6.93
C SER A 84 10.24 23.42 5.43
N TYR A 85 10.73 24.38 4.66
CA TYR A 85 10.55 24.41 3.19
C TYR A 85 11.36 23.34 2.48
N THR A 86 12.54 23.02 2.96
CA THR A 86 13.40 21.98 2.39
C THR A 86 13.04 20.59 2.89
N THR A 87 12.39 20.47 4.05
CA THR A 87 11.98 19.18 4.64
C THR A 87 10.95 18.45 3.79
N GLY A 88 10.01 19.15 3.14
CA GLY A 88 8.99 18.51 2.31
C GLY A 88 9.56 17.77 1.09
N LEU A 89 10.52 18.37 0.39
CA LEU A 89 11.21 17.74 -0.74
C LEU A 89 12.14 16.62 -0.28
N GLN A 90 12.81 16.80 0.86
CA GLN A 90 13.65 15.77 1.45
C GLN A 90 12.83 14.57 1.89
N ASP A 91 11.67 14.78 2.52
CA ASP A 91 10.77 13.69 2.93
C ASP A 91 10.29 12.86 1.74
N GLN A 92 9.96 13.50 0.62
CA GLN A 92 9.57 12.79 -0.58
C GLN A 92 10.71 11.94 -1.15
N THR A 93 11.91 12.51 -1.23
CA THR A 93 13.11 11.79 -1.68
C THR A 93 13.44 10.62 -0.76
N MET A 94 13.36 10.81 0.55
CA MET A 94 13.61 9.76 1.54
C MET A 94 12.58 8.63 1.47
N ARG A 95 11.31 8.94 1.22
CA ARG A 95 10.29 7.91 1.01
C ARG A 95 10.58 7.09 -0.24
N GLN A 96 10.97 7.72 -1.34
CA GLN A 96 11.35 7.01 -2.57
C GLN A 96 12.58 6.12 -2.34
N GLN A 97 13.61 6.62 -1.65
CA GLN A 97 14.78 5.84 -1.29
C GLN A 97 14.44 4.66 -0.39
N THR A 98 13.57 4.87 0.61
CA THR A 98 13.12 3.80 1.50
C THR A 98 12.37 2.72 0.72
N THR A 99 11.47 3.10 -0.18
CA THR A 99 10.76 2.14 -1.03
C THR A 99 11.73 1.32 -1.88
N ALA A 100 12.71 1.97 -2.51
CA ALA A 100 13.72 1.29 -3.30
C ALA A 100 14.56 0.30 -2.48
N LEU A 101 14.93 0.66 -1.25
CA LEU A 101 15.68 -0.23 -0.34
C LEU A 101 14.84 -1.44 0.10
N VAL A 102 13.57 -1.23 0.39
CA VAL A 102 12.62 -2.31 0.75
C VAL A 102 12.45 -3.29 -0.41
N GLU A 103 12.22 -2.78 -1.62
CA GLU A 103 12.12 -3.60 -2.83
C GLU A 103 13.42 -4.35 -3.12
N GLN A 104 14.56 -3.69 -2.95
CA GLN A 104 15.86 -4.33 -3.13
C GLN A 104 16.08 -5.45 -2.11
N ALA A 105 15.73 -5.24 -0.84
CA ALA A 105 15.84 -6.26 0.21
C ALA A 105 14.97 -7.48 -0.11
N PHE A 106 13.71 -7.25 -0.51
CA PHE A 106 12.81 -8.32 -0.93
C PHE A 106 13.36 -9.08 -2.13
N ASN A 107 13.73 -8.37 -3.20
CA ASN A 107 14.27 -8.97 -4.42
C ASN A 107 15.55 -9.79 -4.18
N ASN A 108 16.45 -9.29 -3.34
CA ASN A 108 17.68 -9.99 -2.98
C ASN A 108 17.38 -11.26 -2.18
N CYS A 109 16.45 -11.20 -1.24
CA CYS A 109 15.98 -12.36 -0.46
C CYS A 109 15.39 -13.42 -1.39
N MET A 110 14.48 -13.03 -2.29
CA MET A 110 13.86 -13.96 -3.25
C MET A 110 14.86 -14.64 -4.15
N ARG A 111 15.84 -13.89 -4.68
CA ARG A 111 16.93 -14.44 -5.51
C ARG A 111 17.82 -15.36 -4.71
N ALA A 112 18.17 -15.01 -3.47
CA ALA A 112 18.98 -15.86 -2.58
C ALA A 112 18.30 -17.19 -2.27
N LYS A 113 16.97 -17.20 -2.21
CA LYS A 113 16.15 -18.42 -2.07
C LYS A 113 15.95 -19.17 -3.40
N GLY A 114 16.47 -18.69 -4.52
CA GLY A 114 16.43 -19.33 -5.83
C GLY A 114 15.15 -19.07 -6.62
N PHE A 115 14.40 -18.02 -6.28
CA PHE A 115 13.28 -17.57 -7.10
C PHE A 115 13.74 -16.69 -8.26
N THR A 116 13.03 -16.79 -9.35
CA THR A 116 13.23 -15.94 -10.54
C THR A 116 11.96 -15.13 -10.81
N PRO A 117 12.09 -13.85 -11.18
CA PRO A 117 10.94 -13.06 -11.56
C PRO A 117 10.40 -13.56 -12.90
N SER A 118 9.09 -13.82 -12.97
CA SER A 118 8.37 -14.07 -14.22
C SER A 118 7.73 -12.77 -14.66
N GLY A 119 8.25 -12.19 -15.72
CA GLY A 119 7.66 -11.04 -16.40
C GLY A 119 6.76 -11.47 -17.52
#